data_02e53c4356be5280167608660dd17b52
#
_entry.id   02e53c4356be5280167608660dd17b52
#
_cell.length_a   1.000
_cell.length_b   1.000
_cell.length_c   1.000
_cell.angle_alpha   90.00
_cell.angle_beta   90.00
_cell.angle_gamma   90.00
#
_symmetry.space_group_name_H-M   'P 1'
#
loop_
_entity.id
_entity.type
_entity.pdbx_description
1 polymer ?
#
loop_
_entity_poly.entity_id
_entity_poly.type
_entity_poly.pdbx_seq_one_letter_code
_entity_poly.pdbx_strand_id
1 'polypeptide(L)'
;MTSSAPHLHQASTRTDLVDWGAQPNALEGASHSTGRLIHKGPNNQPESGIWVCTPGRWRLAIPRDELCHFVAGRATYRSDDGEVIEVSAATVVMFPAGWAGECTVHETIRNVYMLA
;
A
#
# COMPACT_ATOMS: atom_id res chain seq x y z
N MET A 1 8.86 30.45 13.11
CA MET A 1 8.11 29.96 11.95
C MET A 1 7.53 28.61 12.26
N THR A 2 6.27 28.39 11.93
CA THR A 2 5.58 27.14 12.20
C THR A 2 5.44 26.35 10.90
N SER A 3 5.85 25.10 10.91
CA SER A 3 5.64 24.19 9.77
C SER A 3 4.20 23.70 9.74
N SER A 4 3.62 23.64 8.56
CA SER A 4 2.31 23.02 8.37
C SER A 4 2.42 21.50 8.52
N ALA A 5 1.36 20.87 9.02
CA ALA A 5 1.26 19.43 9.09
C ALA A 5 0.43 18.95 7.90
N PRO A 6 1.03 18.29 6.90
CA PRO A 6 0.28 17.69 5.82
C PRO A 6 -0.74 16.68 6.35
N HIS A 7 -1.98 16.76 5.86
CA HIS A 7 -3.04 15.87 6.34
C HIS A 7 -4.13 15.71 5.30
N LEU A 8 -4.86 14.61 5.40
CA LEU A 8 -6.04 14.33 4.59
C LEU A 8 -7.17 13.90 5.50
N HIS A 9 -8.37 14.42 5.24
CA HIS A 9 -9.57 13.98 5.93
C HIS A 9 -10.20 12.80 5.16
N GLN A 10 -10.98 11.98 5.87
CA GLN A 10 -11.74 10.89 5.30
C GLN A 10 -10.86 9.90 4.51
N ALA A 11 -9.69 9.57 5.06
CA ALA A 11 -8.76 8.69 4.38
C ALA A 11 -9.36 7.31 4.02
N SER A 12 -10.29 6.81 4.85
CA SER A 12 -10.92 5.50 4.63
C SER A 12 -11.96 5.50 3.51
N THR A 13 -12.48 6.66 3.10
CA THR A 13 -13.60 6.74 2.14
C THR A 13 -13.36 7.69 0.97
N ARG A 14 -12.23 8.34 0.94
CA ARG A 14 -11.89 9.34 -0.06
C ARG A 14 -11.92 8.76 -1.47
N THR A 15 -12.53 9.47 -2.43
CA THR A 15 -12.68 8.98 -3.82
C THR A 15 -11.89 9.79 -4.84
N ASP A 16 -11.34 10.95 -4.45
CA ASP A 16 -10.55 11.80 -5.35
C ASP A 16 -9.11 11.29 -5.47
N LEU A 17 -8.96 10.06 -5.95
CA LEU A 17 -7.67 9.39 -6.05
C LEU A 17 -7.07 9.57 -7.45
N VAL A 18 -5.75 9.61 -7.50
CA VAL A 18 -4.98 9.70 -8.74
C VAL A 18 -4.73 8.30 -9.28
N ASP A 19 -4.83 8.14 -10.59
CA ASP A 19 -4.52 6.88 -11.27
C ASP A 19 -2.99 6.67 -11.24
N TRP A 20 -2.54 5.60 -10.58
CA TRP A 20 -1.12 5.23 -10.53
C TRP A 20 -0.79 4.08 -11.47
N GLY A 21 -1.78 3.57 -12.22
CA GLY A 21 -1.55 2.59 -13.28
C GLY A 21 -1.69 1.14 -12.84
N ALA A 22 -1.44 0.25 -13.81
CA ALA A 22 -1.48 -1.18 -13.59
C ALA A 22 -0.38 -1.60 -12.63
N GLN A 23 -0.69 -2.56 -11.76
CA GLN A 23 0.31 -3.12 -10.84
C GLN A 23 1.34 -3.92 -11.65
N PRO A 24 2.64 -3.62 -11.51
CA PRO A 24 3.67 -4.36 -12.25
C PRO A 24 3.83 -5.78 -11.72
N ASN A 25 4.46 -6.63 -12.51
CA ASN A 25 4.81 -8.02 -12.17
C ASN A 25 3.58 -8.88 -11.88
N ALA A 26 2.50 -8.67 -12.62
CA ALA A 26 1.27 -9.42 -12.48
C ALA A 26 1.49 -10.91 -12.76
N LEU A 27 0.92 -11.76 -11.92
CA LEU A 27 0.91 -13.22 -12.05
C LEU A 27 -0.48 -13.70 -12.45
N GLU A 28 -1.53 -13.10 -11.89
CA GLU A 28 -2.92 -13.40 -12.22
C GLU A 28 -3.73 -12.10 -12.15
N GLY A 29 -4.68 -11.97 -13.07
CA GLY A 29 -5.58 -10.82 -13.11
C GLY A 29 -4.86 -9.55 -13.54
N ALA A 30 -5.52 -8.43 -13.30
CA ALA A 30 -5.05 -7.12 -13.76
C ALA A 30 -5.28 -6.07 -12.67
N SER A 31 -4.61 -6.25 -11.53
CA SER A 31 -4.68 -5.27 -10.45
C SER A 31 -4.28 -3.89 -10.93
N HIS A 32 -5.01 -2.89 -10.49
CA HIS A 32 -4.78 -1.50 -10.83
C HIS A 32 -4.69 -0.68 -9.56
N SER A 33 -3.73 0.25 -9.52
CA SER A 33 -3.46 1.09 -8.35
C SER A 33 -3.95 2.51 -8.56
N THR A 34 -4.57 3.04 -7.51
CA THR A 34 -4.90 4.46 -7.39
C THR A 34 -4.45 4.92 -6.02
N GLY A 35 -4.28 6.21 -5.85
CA GLY A 35 -3.86 6.70 -4.55
C GLY A 35 -3.83 8.21 -4.46
N ARG A 36 -3.34 8.68 -3.31
CA ARG A 36 -3.17 10.11 -3.04
C ARG A 36 -2.06 10.29 -2.02
N LEU A 37 -1.08 11.11 -2.37
CA LEU A 37 0.00 11.42 -1.42
C LEU A 37 -0.51 12.35 -0.32
N ILE A 38 -0.07 12.08 0.90
CA ILE A 38 -0.18 13.01 2.02
C ILE A 38 1.07 13.89 2.04
N HIS A 39 2.23 13.27 1.94
CA HIS A 39 3.51 13.97 2.01
C HIS A 39 4.59 13.19 1.27
N LYS A 40 5.51 13.92 0.66
CA LYS A 40 6.69 13.35 0.04
C LYS A 40 7.86 14.29 0.30
N GLY A 41 8.77 13.84 1.14
CA GLY A 41 9.94 14.62 1.54
C GLY A 41 11.04 14.63 0.49
N PRO A 42 12.18 15.27 0.79
CA PRO A 42 13.35 15.30 -0.09
C PRO A 42 13.82 13.88 -0.42
N ASN A 43 14.12 13.61 -1.69
CA ASN A 43 14.54 12.29 -2.16
C ASN A 43 13.50 11.20 -1.86
N ASN A 44 12.20 11.58 -1.83
CA ASN A 44 11.08 10.70 -1.53
C ASN A 44 11.11 10.11 -0.11
N GLN A 45 11.73 10.80 0.84
CA GLN A 45 11.91 10.30 2.22
C GLN A 45 11.48 11.37 3.23
N PRO A 46 10.49 11.06 4.10
CA PRO A 46 9.56 9.95 3.99
C PRO A 46 8.49 10.21 2.93
N GLU A 47 7.83 9.14 2.52
CA GLU A 47 6.64 9.25 1.67
C GLU A 47 5.45 8.66 2.42
N SER A 48 4.29 9.33 2.38
CA SER A 48 3.07 8.82 2.97
C SER A 48 1.87 9.13 2.10
N GLY A 49 0.86 8.28 2.21
CA GLY A 49 -0.33 8.46 1.37
C GLY A 49 -1.38 7.39 1.59
N ILE A 50 -2.32 7.39 0.66
CA ILE A 50 -3.36 6.37 0.54
C ILE A 50 -3.07 5.60 -0.73
N TRP A 51 -3.14 4.26 -0.67
CA TRP A 51 -2.99 3.39 -1.81
C TRP A 51 -4.17 2.44 -1.87
N VAL A 52 -4.79 2.34 -3.05
CA VAL A 52 -5.92 1.45 -3.32
C VAL A 52 -5.52 0.53 -4.45
N CYS A 53 -5.78 -0.77 -4.31
CA CYS A 53 -5.44 -1.75 -5.34
C CYS A 53 -6.59 -2.72 -5.54
N THR A 54 -6.93 -2.92 -6.81
CA THR A 54 -8.01 -3.84 -7.21
C THR A 54 -7.53 -5.29 -7.21
N PRO A 55 -8.44 -6.29 -7.25
CA PRO A 55 -8.07 -7.70 -7.18
C PRO A 55 -7.08 -8.17 -8.25
N GLY A 56 -6.27 -9.17 -7.86
CA GLY A 56 -5.26 -9.80 -8.69
C GLY A 56 -4.12 -10.33 -7.84
N ARG A 57 -3.13 -10.97 -8.47
CA ARG A 57 -1.94 -11.50 -7.79
C ARG A 57 -0.68 -11.02 -8.52
N TRP A 58 0.31 -10.59 -7.77
CA TRP A 58 1.53 -10.01 -8.33
C TRP A 58 2.73 -10.20 -7.39
N ARG A 59 3.92 -10.20 -7.97
CA ARG A 59 5.19 -10.25 -7.24
C ARG A 59 5.56 -8.86 -6.76
N LEU A 60 6.16 -8.79 -5.58
CA LEU A 60 6.66 -7.52 -5.05
C LEU A 60 7.93 -7.72 -4.25
N ALA A 61 8.70 -6.67 -4.18
CA ALA A 61 9.83 -6.51 -3.27
C ALA A 61 9.71 -5.13 -2.63
N ILE A 62 9.84 -5.08 -1.32
CA ILE A 62 9.71 -3.84 -0.56
C ILE A 62 11.08 -3.18 -0.49
N PRO A 63 11.29 -2.01 -1.15
CA PRO A 63 12.62 -1.41 -1.20
C PRO A 63 12.98 -0.59 0.06
N ARG A 64 12.00 -0.17 0.83
CA ARG A 64 12.16 0.70 2.00
C ARG A 64 11.22 0.19 3.08
N ASP A 65 11.57 0.41 4.37
CA ASP A 65 10.66 0.08 5.46
C ASP A 65 9.31 0.75 5.21
N GLU A 66 8.24 -0.02 5.27
CA GLU A 66 6.90 0.47 4.97
C GLU A 66 5.91 0.08 6.05
N LEU A 67 5.30 1.07 6.69
CA LEU A 67 4.20 0.86 7.62
C LEU A 67 2.89 0.96 6.83
N CYS A 68 2.04 -0.05 6.97
CA CYS A 68 0.75 -0.13 6.30
C CYS A 68 -0.37 -0.29 7.32
N HIS A 69 -1.39 0.56 7.21
CA HIS A 69 -2.64 0.39 7.95
C HIS A 69 -3.74 0.17 6.93
N PHE A 70 -4.18 -1.09 6.80
CA PHE A 70 -5.25 -1.45 5.87
C PHE A 70 -6.58 -1.08 6.50
N VAL A 71 -7.38 -0.31 5.78
CA VAL A 71 -8.67 0.20 6.28
C VAL A 71 -9.87 -0.38 5.54
N ALA A 72 -9.65 -1.11 4.45
CA ALA A 72 -10.71 -1.76 3.69
C ALA A 72 -10.16 -2.91 2.86
N GLY A 73 -11.01 -3.87 2.54
CA GLY A 73 -10.70 -4.98 1.65
C GLY A 73 -10.02 -6.15 2.32
N ARG A 74 -9.58 -7.11 1.50
CA ARG A 74 -8.86 -8.31 1.95
C ARG A 74 -7.75 -8.66 0.99
N ALA A 75 -6.61 -9.07 1.52
CA ALA A 75 -5.47 -9.52 0.73
C ALA A 75 -4.66 -10.56 1.52
N THR A 76 -3.87 -11.33 0.80
CA THR A 76 -2.90 -12.27 1.38
C THR A 76 -1.52 -11.90 0.86
N TYR A 77 -0.59 -11.64 1.77
CA TYR A 77 0.82 -11.46 1.46
C TYR A 77 1.55 -12.73 1.85
N ARG A 78 2.37 -13.26 0.93
CA ARG A 78 3.13 -14.49 1.15
C ARG A 78 4.59 -14.23 0.83
N SER A 79 5.46 -14.30 1.83
CA SER A 79 6.89 -14.09 1.60
C SER A 79 7.52 -15.29 0.90
N ASP A 80 8.68 -15.07 0.29
CA ASP A 80 9.45 -16.14 -0.34
C ASP A 80 9.92 -17.16 0.72
N ASP A 81 10.01 -16.77 1.99
CA ASP A 81 10.37 -17.66 3.09
C ASP A 81 9.17 -18.43 3.65
N GLY A 82 7.97 -18.20 3.14
CA GLY A 82 6.78 -18.93 3.56
C GLY A 82 5.91 -18.25 4.60
N GLU A 83 6.28 -17.05 5.08
CA GLU A 83 5.41 -16.29 5.96
C GLU A 83 4.12 -15.89 5.22
N VAL A 84 2.98 -16.02 5.90
CA VAL A 84 1.68 -15.64 5.34
C VAL A 84 1.07 -14.57 6.24
N ILE A 85 0.70 -13.44 5.65
CA ILE A 85 0.05 -12.35 6.36
C ILE A 85 -1.33 -12.14 5.71
N GLU A 86 -2.37 -12.46 6.46
CA GLU A 86 -3.76 -12.21 6.06
C GLU A 86 -4.13 -10.78 6.45
N VAL A 87 -4.56 -9.99 5.47
CA VAL A 87 -4.87 -8.58 5.65
C VAL A 87 -6.36 -8.36 5.48
N SER A 88 -6.94 -7.63 6.42
CA SER A 88 -8.32 -7.17 6.38
C SER A 88 -8.39 -5.76 6.97
N ALA A 89 -9.61 -5.19 7.06
CA ALA A 89 -9.77 -3.87 7.66
C ALA A 89 -9.20 -3.85 9.09
N ALA A 90 -8.47 -2.79 9.42
CA ALA A 90 -7.81 -2.56 10.70
C ALA A 90 -6.53 -3.39 10.93
N THR A 91 -6.05 -4.12 9.93
CA THR A 91 -4.74 -4.80 10.02
C THR A 91 -3.62 -3.78 9.83
N VAL A 92 -2.60 -3.84 10.68
CA VAL A 92 -1.39 -3.03 10.57
C VAL A 92 -0.21 -3.96 10.31
N VAL A 93 0.59 -3.64 9.30
CA VAL A 93 1.79 -4.43 8.95
C VAL A 93 2.97 -3.49 8.81
N MET A 94 4.09 -3.90 9.38
CA MET A 94 5.38 -3.24 9.12
C MET A 94 6.21 -4.15 8.23
N PHE A 95 6.34 -3.77 6.95
CA PHE A 95 7.19 -4.50 6.01
C PHE A 95 8.61 -3.95 6.11
N PRO A 96 9.60 -4.77 6.47
CA PRO A 96 10.98 -4.31 6.45
C PRO A 96 11.50 -4.22 5.00
N ALA A 97 12.43 -3.32 4.77
CA ALA A 97 13.13 -3.25 3.50
C ALA A 97 13.72 -4.62 3.15
N GLY A 98 13.53 -5.05 1.91
CA GLY A 98 13.99 -6.36 1.46
C GLY A 98 12.95 -7.47 1.56
N TRP A 99 11.80 -7.22 2.20
CA TRP A 99 10.71 -8.20 2.20
C TRP A 99 10.28 -8.46 0.76
N ALA A 100 10.24 -9.72 0.37
CA ALA A 100 9.90 -10.10 -0.99
C ALA A 100 8.93 -11.27 -0.98
N GLY A 101 8.01 -11.28 -1.95
CA GLY A 101 7.02 -12.33 -2.06
C GLY A 101 5.93 -11.99 -3.05
N GLU A 102 4.71 -12.46 -2.74
CA GLU A 102 3.53 -12.25 -3.56
C GLU A 102 2.42 -11.62 -2.74
N CYS A 103 1.61 -10.81 -3.41
CA CYS A 103 0.36 -10.30 -2.85
C CYS A 103 -0.79 -10.80 -3.72
N THR A 104 -1.83 -11.34 -3.06
CA THR A 104 -3.10 -11.65 -3.71
C THR A 104 -4.14 -10.73 -3.10
N VAL A 105 -4.69 -9.84 -3.91
CA VAL A 105 -5.79 -8.97 -3.48
C VAL A 105 -7.10 -9.68 -3.82
N HIS A 106 -7.86 -10.03 -2.79
CA HIS A 106 -9.14 -10.73 -2.95
C HIS A 106 -10.30 -9.76 -3.14
N GLU A 107 -10.31 -8.69 -2.32
CA GLU A 107 -11.27 -7.59 -2.42
C GLU A 107 -10.45 -6.32 -2.43
N THR A 108 -10.82 -5.34 -3.25
CA THR A 108 -10.09 -4.08 -3.36
C THR A 108 -9.62 -3.59 -2.01
N ILE A 109 -8.31 -3.47 -1.83
CA ILE A 109 -7.72 -3.02 -0.58
C ILE A 109 -7.48 -1.52 -0.60
N ARG A 110 -7.59 -0.93 0.58
CA ARG A 110 -7.21 0.46 0.82
C ARG A 110 -6.22 0.47 1.98
N ASN A 111 -5.13 1.14 1.78
CA ASN A 111 -4.00 1.17 2.69
C ASN A 111 -3.56 2.61 2.93
N VAL A 112 -3.44 2.98 4.21
CA VAL A 112 -2.76 4.22 4.59
C VAL A 112 -1.34 3.83 4.94
N TYR A 113 -0.36 4.40 4.26
CA TYR A 113 1.01 3.92 4.35
C TYR A 113 2.01 5.03 4.61
N MET A 114 3.18 4.62 5.11
CA MET A 114 4.36 5.47 5.19
C MET A 114 5.59 4.65 4.81
N LEU A 115 6.35 5.16 3.86
CA LEU A 115 7.68 4.65 3.49
C LEU A 115 8.74 5.50 4.19
N ALA A 116 9.63 4.85 4.88
CA ALA A 116 10.70 5.54 5.58
C ALA A 116 11.74 6.16 4.63
#